data_b04ce1a30ce981120611fcb971ea5cf0
#
_entry.id   b04ce1a30ce981120611fcb971ea5cf0
#
_cell.length_a   1.000
_cell.length_b   1.000
_cell.length_c   1.000
_cell.angle_alpha   90.00
_cell.angle_beta   90.00
_cell.angle_gamma   90.00
#
_symmetry.space_group_name_H-M   'P 1'
#
loop_
_entity.id
_entity.type
_entity.pdbx_description
1 polymer ?
#
loop_
_entity_poly.entity_id
_entity_poly.type
_entity_poly.pdbx_seq_one_letter_code
_entity_poly.pdbx_strand_id
1 'polypeptide(L)'
;MDTIVFFRVYHHWEDPKPYIALKGNPAPDGCKAWIRSLKGTRSHICWFKIQCHEFIGYSTATERDIAYLRSVVDEWLARAGLFLDDFTLGRIDYDYNFYMSPNEFRVLITTMQQLSKRIMRMNKWRSEQKPTVYYLSKSRHAQFYRKDLERMAKDLPVREVEINLCRQEVQCHAARIKYMKREYGLVRDWENWVTPEMEAEYLTTAEPVFLSGDFYSMDGAVDIIQASGLTPCHKKRLTDMLAVIQSGTMDALKGYASRNTILKYLTMLKDLNVNPLTIKTNFENNPCGITYIANPFFKCKGI
;
A
#
# COMPACT_ATOMS: atom_id res chain seq x y z
N MET A 1 8.67 -5.28 -3.62
CA MET A 1 8.32 -4.28 -4.67
C MET A 1 7.45 -4.93 -5.73
N ASP A 2 6.31 -4.33 -6.09
CA ASP A 2 5.32 -4.94 -7.00
C ASP A 2 5.39 -4.42 -8.44
N THR A 3 5.39 -3.12 -8.62
CA THR A 3 5.27 -2.51 -9.96
C THR A 3 6.10 -1.25 -10.09
N ILE A 4 6.77 -1.11 -11.24
CA ILE A 4 7.42 0.14 -11.64
C ILE A 4 6.81 0.60 -12.97
N VAL A 5 6.57 1.90 -13.10
CA VAL A 5 6.06 2.50 -14.34
C VAL A 5 6.95 3.67 -14.74
N PHE A 6 7.40 3.64 -15.96
CA PHE A 6 8.14 4.70 -16.60
C PHE A 6 7.33 5.36 -17.69
N PHE A 7 7.63 6.61 -17.99
CA PHE A 7 7.01 7.31 -19.08
C PHE A 7 7.97 8.28 -19.79
N ARG A 8 7.70 8.54 -21.05
CA ARG A 8 8.31 9.61 -21.84
C ARG A 8 7.22 10.34 -22.61
N VAL A 9 7.27 11.68 -22.59
CA VAL A 9 6.48 12.51 -23.48
C VAL A 9 7.32 12.73 -24.75
N TYR A 10 6.74 12.41 -25.91
CA TYR A 10 7.35 12.72 -27.20
C TYR A 10 6.41 13.61 -28.02
N HIS A 11 7.00 14.47 -28.80
CA HIS A 11 6.29 15.48 -29.57
C HIS A 11 6.08 15.04 -31.02
N HIS A 12 5.16 15.67 -31.73
CA HIS A 12 4.82 15.32 -33.11
C HIS A 12 5.97 15.49 -34.12
N TRP A 13 7.02 16.24 -33.77
CA TRP A 13 8.25 16.38 -34.58
C TRP A 13 9.29 15.29 -34.31
N GLU A 14 9.13 14.49 -33.28
CA GLU A 14 9.99 13.35 -33.01
C GLU A 14 9.54 12.13 -33.83
N ASP A 15 10.48 11.28 -34.23
CA ASP A 15 10.12 10.01 -34.92
C ASP A 15 9.30 9.10 -33.97
N PRO A 16 8.07 8.76 -34.30
CA PRO A 16 7.24 7.91 -33.46
C PRO A 16 7.58 6.40 -33.58
N LYS A 17 8.41 6.00 -34.57
CA LYS A 17 8.70 4.59 -34.85
C LYS A 17 9.24 3.83 -33.65
N PRO A 18 10.21 4.33 -32.86
CA PRO A 18 10.71 3.62 -31.68
C PRO A 18 9.63 3.31 -30.67
N TYR A 19 8.71 4.24 -30.41
CA TYR A 19 7.63 4.07 -29.44
C TYR A 19 6.55 3.11 -29.94
N ILE A 20 6.27 3.13 -31.24
CA ILE A 20 5.35 2.19 -31.88
C ILE A 20 5.97 0.79 -31.84
N ALA A 21 7.25 0.65 -32.13
CA ALA A 21 7.98 -0.61 -32.03
C ALA A 21 7.97 -1.16 -30.60
N LEU A 22 8.22 -0.35 -29.58
CA LEU A 22 8.15 -0.78 -28.18
C LEU A 22 6.78 -1.34 -27.81
N LYS A 23 5.70 -0.72 -28.29
CA LYS A 23 4.33 -1.21 -28.08
C LYS A 23 4.04 -2.49 -28.85
N GLY A 24 4.57 -2.64 -30.05
CA GLY A 24 4.29 -3.76 -30.97
C GLY A 24 5.20 -4.96 -30.80
N ASN A 25 6.41 -4.77 -30.28
CA ASN A 25 7.36 -5.85 -30.04
C ASN A 25 6.92 -6.74 -28.88
N PRO A 26 7.22 -8.04 -28.95
CA PRO A 26 6.99 -8.94 -27.81
C PRO A 26 7.66 -8.38 -26.55
N ALA A 27 6.86 -8.07 -25.54
CA ALA A 27 7.35 -7.66 -24.24
C ALA A 27 7.76 -8.88 -23.42
N PRO A 28 8.79 -8.78 -22.56
CA PRO A 28 9.07 -9.79 -21.56
C PRO A 28 7.84 -10.05 -20.68
N ASP A 29 7.69 -11.26 -20.14
CA ASP A 29 6.64 -11.56 -19.18
C ASP A 29 6.63 -10.52 -18.06
N GLY A 30 5.45 -10.08 -17.65
CA GLY A 30 5.32 -9.00 -16.66
C GLY A 30 5.58 -7.57 -17.18
N CYS A 31 6.04 -7.40 -18.41
CA CYS A 31 6.23 -6.09 -19.04
C CYS A 31 5.07 -5.73 -19.97
N LYS A 32 4.75 -4.44 -20.05
CA LYS A 32 3.74 -3.91 -20.97
C LYS A 32 4.03 -2.46 -21.33
N ALA A 33 3.92 -2.14 -22.62
CA ALA A 33 3.99 -0.75 -23.11
C ALA A 33 2.66 -0.30 -23.74
N TRP A 34 2.40 1.00 -23.64
CA TRP A 34 1.24 1.62 -24.31
C TRP A 34 1.50 3.09 -24.62
N ILE A 35 0.80 3.60 -25.63
CA ILE A 35 0.89 4.98 -26.07
C ILE A 35 -0.47 5.65 -25.89
N ARG A 36 -0.46 6.88 -25.44
CA ARG A 36 -1.66 7.71 -25.28
C ARG A 36 -1.41 9.13 -25.81
N SER A 37 -2.35 9.67 -26.57
CA SER A 37 -2.31 11.08 -26.94
C SER A 37 -2.59 11.97 -25.74
N LEU A 38 -1.83 13.04 -25.59
CA LEU A 38 -2.07 14.05 -24.58
C LEU A 38 -3.17 15.01 -25.06
N LYS A 39 -4.26 15.02 -24.34
CA LYS A 39 -5.47 15.81 -24.68
C LYS A 39 -5.12 17.30 -24.81
N GLY A 40 -5.52 17.93 -25.91
CA GLY A 40 -5.29 19.35 -26.18
C GLY A 40 -3.87 19.70 -26.68
N THR A 41 -3.05 18.70 -26.99
CA THR A 41 -1.69 18.88 -27.53
C THR A 41 -1.46 17.99 -28.75
N ARG A 42 -0.36 18.26 -29.48
CA ARG A 42 0.14 17.37 -30.56
C ARG A 42 1.21 16.41 -30.04
N SER A 43 1.25 16.18 -28.73
CA SER A 43 2.22 15.31 -28.08
C SER A 43 1.59 14.00 -27.67
N HIS A 44 2.42 12.99 -27.55
CA HIS A 44 2.04 11.67 -27.07
C HIS A 44 2.86 11.32 -25.83
N ILE A 45 2.33 10.42 -25.03
CA ILE A 45 3.04 9.85 -23.89
C ILE A 45 3.16 8.34 -24.11
N CYS A 46 4.38 7.87 -24.12
CA CYS A 46 4.69 6.45 -24.09
C CYS A 46 4.93 6.03 -22.64
N TRP A 47 4.25 4.98 -22.23
CA TRP A 47 4.40 4.37 -20.94
C TRP A 47 4.90 2.95 -21.09
N PHE A 48 5.73 2.50 -20.18
CA PHE A 48 5.88 1.07 -19.95
C PHE A 48 5.83 0.74 -18.46
N LYS A 49 5.36 -0.47 -18.18
CA LYS A 49 5.18 -1.01 -16.85
C LYS A 49 5.94 -2.31 -16.71
N ILE A 50 6.54 -2.51 -15.56
CA ILE A 50 7.22 -3.73 -15.13
C ILE A 50 6.47 -4.25 -13.89
N GLN A 51 6.06 -5.51 -13.92
CA GLN A 51 5.54 -6.24 -12.77
C GLN A 51 6.68 -7.04 -12.15
N CYS A 52 7.31 -6.50 -11.14
CA CYS A 52 8.58 -7.02 -10.60
C CYS A 52 8.46 -8.45 -10.09
N HIS A 53 7.31 -8.83 -9.52
CA HIS A 53 7.07 -10.18 -9.02
C HIS A 53 7.13 -11.28 -10.10
N GLU A 54 7.00 -10.95 -11.37
CA GLU A 54 7.18 -11.91 -12.46
C GLU A 54 8.67 -12.24 -12.70
N PHE A 55 9.58 -11.39 -12.23
CA PHE A 55 11.03 -11.56 -12.37
C PHE A 55 11.70 -12.02 -11.08
N ILE A 56 11.28 -11.50 -9.93
CA ILE A 56 11.95 -11.67 -8.65
C ILE A 56 11.08 -12.41 -7.61
N GLY A 57 9.88 -12.84 -7.99
CA GLY A 57 8.92 -13.46 -7.07
C GLY A 57 8.31 -12.46 -6.08
N TYR A 58 7.86 -12.96 -4.93
CA TYR A 58 7.19 -12.16 -3.90
C TYR A 58 8.09 -11.79 -2.71
N SER A 59 9.40 -11.97 -2.86
CA SER A 59 10.39 -11.58 -1.87
C SER A 59 10.82 -10.12 -2.02
N THR A 60 11.53 -9.60 -1.03
CA THR A 60 12.23 -8.31 -1.13
C THR A 60 13.30 -8.40 -2.21
N ALA A 61 13.35 -7.41 -3.10
CA ALA A 61 14.33 -7.38 -4.17
C ALA A 61 15.76 -7.22 -3.62
N THR A 62 16.69 -8.02 -4.12
CA THR A 62 18.13 -7.89 -3.86
C THR A 62 18.79 -7.03 -4.95
N GLU A 63 20.02 -6.57 -4.72
CA GLU A 63 20.80 -5.87 -5.76
C GLU A 63 20.96 -6.68 -7.04
N ARG A 64 21.12 -8.02 -6.89
CA ARG A 64 21.21 -8.93 -8.03
C ARG A 64 19.92 -8.98 -8.84
N ASP A 65 18.78 -8.99 -8.17
CA ASP A 65 17.46 -8.98 -8.81
C ASP A 65 17.24 -7.67 -9.57
N ILE A 66 17.68 -6.57 -9.01
CA ILE A 66 17.61 -5.23 -9.64
C ILE A 66 18.48 -5.18 -10.90
N ALA A 67 19.72 -5.68 -10.82
CA ALA A 67 20.61 -5.75 -11.96
C ALA A 67 20.05 -6.63 -13.09
N TYR A 68 19.46 -7.77 -12.74
CA TYR A 68 18.77 -8.64 -13.68
C TYR A 68 17.57 -7.93 -14.33
N LEU A 69 16.71 -7.32 -13.53
CA LEU A 69 15.55 -6.57 -14.02
C LEU A 69 15.97 -5.46 -14.98
N ARG A 70 17.04 -4.73 -14.66
CA ARG A 70 17.61 -3.71 -15.53
C ARG A 70 18.04 -4.30 -16.87
N SER A 71 18.79 -5.39 -16.86
CA SER A 71 19.29 -6.00 -18.11
C SER A 71 18.14 -6.42 -19.04
N VAL A 72 17.07 -6.98 -18.49
CA VAL A 72 15.87 -7.38 -19.25
C VAL A 72 15.17 -6.16 -19.86
N VAL A 73 15.06 -5.09 -19.10
CA VAL A 73 14.41 -3.85 -19.56
C VAL A 73 15.25 -3.15 -20.63
N ASP A 74 16.56 -3.05 -20.42
CA ASP A 74 17.47 -2.44 -21.38
C ASP A 74 17.48 -3.20 -22.72
N GLU A 75 17.49 -4.55 -22.68
CA GLU A 75 17.38 -5.37 -23.89
C GLU A 75 16.05 -5.14 -24.62
N TRP A 76 14.93 -5.09 -23.89
CA TRP A 76 13.63 -4.83 -24.48
C TRP A 76 13.54 -3.46 -25.15
N LEU A 77 14.04 -2.41 -24.47
CA LEU A 77 14.07 -1.04 -25.00
C LEU A 77 15.01 -0.92 -26.21
N ALA A 78 16.20 -1.55 -26.14
CA ALA A 78 17.17 -1.53 -27.22
C ALA A 78 16.65 -2.12 -28.54
N ARG A 79 15.79 -3.13 -28.48
CA ARG A 79 15.10 -3.70 -29.67
C ARG A 79 14.20 -2.66 -30.38
N ALA A 80 13.77 -1.62 -29.67
CA ALA A 80 13.03 -0.50 -30.22
C ALA A 80 13.89 0.73 -30.50
N GLY A 81 15.20 0.66 -30.26
CA GLY A 81 16.11 1.80 -30.38
C GLY A 81 15.93 2.85 -29.28
N LEU A 82 15.48 2.44 -28.10
CA LEU A 82 15.23 3.29 -26.94
C LEU A 82 16.18 2.92 -25.79
N PHE A 83 16.40 3.86 -24.86
CA PHE A 83 17.19 3.67 -23.65
C PHE A 83 16.37 4.01 -22.42
N LEU A 84 16.63 3.35 -21.29
CA LEU A 84 15.91 3.60 -20.05
C LEU A 84 16.08 5.07 -19.57
N ASP A 85 17.25 5.66 -19.80
CA ASP A 85 17.55 7.04 -19.44
C ASP A 85 16.68 8.07 -20.19
N ASP A 86 16.05 7.67 -21.29
CA ASP A 86 15.09 8.49 -22.02
C ASP A 86 13.74 8.62 -21.28
N PHE A 87 13.49 7.75 -20.31
CA PHE A 87 12.23 7.69 -19.59
C PHE A 87 12.33 8.30 -18.19
N THR A 88 11.19 8.72 -17.70
CA THR A 88 11.05 9.25 -16.35
C THR A 88 10.27 8.26 -15.51
N LEU A 89 10.75 8.00 -14.29
CA LEU A 89 9.99 7.22 -13.31
C LEU A 89 8.66 7.93 -12.97
N GLY A 90 7.56 7.30 -13.28
CA GLY A 90 6.22 7.85 -13.11
C GLY A 90 5.45 7.27 -11.95
N ARG A 91 5.72 6.00 -11.59
CA ARG A 91 5.10 5.32 -10.47
C ARG A 91 6.00 4.20 -9.98
N ILE A 92 6.00 3.98 -8.68
CA ILE A 92 6.59 2.83 -8.03
C ILE A 92 5.62 2.32 -6.95
N ASP A 93 5.46 1.00 -6.88
CA ASP A 93 4.61 0.33 -5.90
C ASP A 93 5.48 -0.52 -4.99
N TYR A 94 5.53 -0.15 -3.72
CA TYR A 94 6.16 -0.93 -2.67
C TYR A 94 5.13 -1.86 -2.06
N ASP A 95 5.49 -3.12 -1.86
CA ASP A 95 4.60 -4.10 -1.27
C ASP A 95 5.28 -4.88 -0.15
N TYR A 96 4.47 -5.26 0.81
CA TYR A 96 4.83 -6.18 1.87
C TYR A 96 3.84 -7.33 1.88
N ASN A 97 4.35 -8.54 1.80
CA ASN A 97 3.58 -9.76 1.69
C ASN A 97 3.69 -10.57 3.00
N PHE A 98 2.56 -11.11 3.46
CA PHE A 98 2.48 -11.97 4.64
C PHE A 98 1.29 -12.92 4.50
N TYR A 99 1.38 -14.06 5.18
CA TYR A 99 0.29 -15.05 5.18
C TYR A 99 -0.64 -14.82 6.36
N MET A 100 -1.92 -14.97 6.10
CA MET A 100 -2.98 -14.85 7.12
C MET A 100 -4.09 -15.83 6.82
N SER A 101 -4.64 -16.48 7.84
CA SER A 101 -5.78 -17.36 7.65
C SER A 101 -6.99 -16.60 7.07
N PRO A 102 -7.89 -17.28 6.33
CA PRO A 102 -9.10 -16.64 5.80
C PRO A 102 -9.95 -15.97 6.87
N ASN A 103 -10.02 -16.56 8.06
CA ASN A 103 -10.81 -16.03 9.18
C ASN A 103 -10.18 -14.77 9.78
N GLU A 104 -8.87 -14.76 10.03
CA GLU A 104 -8.16 -13.56 10.51
C GLU A 104 -8.26 -12.43 9.48
N PHE A 105 -8.08 -12.73 8.19
CA PHE A 105 -8.24 -11.75 7.13
C PHE A 105 -9.65 -11.14 7.13
N ARG A 106 -10.70 -11.97 7.23
CA ARG A 106 -12.10 -11.50 7.30
C ARG A 106 -12.32 -10.58 8.50
N VAL A 107 -11.86 -10.99 9.67
CA VAL A 107 -11.97 -10.19 10.90
C VAL A 107 -11.20 -8.89 10.77
N LEU A 108 -9.97 -8.92 10.25
CA LEU A 108 -9.15 -7.71 10.07
C LEU A 108 -9.78 -6.74 9.08
N ILE A 109 -10.24 -7.20 7.91
CA ILE A 109 -10.93 -6.36 6.91
C ILE A 109 -12.17 -5.69 7.52
N THR A 110 -12.97 -6.45 8.27
CA THR A 110 -14.16 -5.92 8.95
C THR A 110 -13.79 -4.90 10.02
N THR A 111 -12.73 -5.16 10.78
CA THR A 111 -12.21 -4.23 11.79
C THR A 111 -11.73 -2.92 11.14
N MET A 112 -11.06 -3.01 10.00
CA MET A 112 -10.60 -1.84 9.26
C MET A 112 -11.73 -0.97 8.66
N GLN A 113 -12.97 -1.46 8.62
CA GLN A 113 -14.13 -0.61 8.28
C GLN A 113 -14.36 0.54 9.27
N GLN A 114 -13.83 0.44 10.48
CA GLN A 114 -13.88 1.50 11.49
C GLN A 114 -12.93 2.66 11.19
N LEU A 115 -12.07 2.55 10.17
CA LEU A 115 -11.18 3.63 9.78
C LEU A 115 -11.93 4.87 9.28
N SER A 116 -11.31 6.01 9.50
CA SER A 116 -11.86 7.28 9.07
C SER A 116 -11.77 7.48 7.56
N LYS A 117 -12.87 7.94 6.98
CA LYS A 117 -12.90 8.43 5.61
C LYS A 117 -12.35 9.85 5.46
N ARG A 118 -12.33 10.66 6.50
CA ARG A 118 -12.05 12.11 6.46
C ARG A 118 -10.76 12.52 7.14
N ILE A 119 -10.38 11.86 8.24
CA ILE A 119 -9.18 12.24 9.03
C ILE A 119 -7.92 12.12 8.18
N MET A 120 -7.90 11.22 7.22
CA MET A 120 -6.72 10.87 6.45
C MET A 120 -6.72 11.37 5.00
N ARG A 121 -7.72 12.10 4.55
CA ARG A 121 -7.89 12.58 3.17
C ARG A 121 -7.79 11.49 2.09
N MET A 122 -8.07 10.25 2.42
CA MET A 122 -7.88 9.09 1.56
C MET A 122 -9.09 8.16 1.68
N ASN A 123 -9.75 7.82 0.56
CA ASN A 123 -10.94 6.99 0.63
C ASN A 123 -11.37 6.31 -0.64
N LYS A 124 -11.60 5.05 -0.56
CA LYS A 124 -12.78 4.35 -1.07
C LYS A 124 -12.78 2.89 -0.66
N TRP A 125 -13.89 2.47 -0.08
CA TRP A 125 -14.24 1.10 0.17
C TRP A 125 -14.77 0.44 -1.10
N ARG A 126 -14.34 -0.77 -1.40
CA ARG A 126 -14.95 -1.59 -2.46
C ARG A 126 -15.62 -2.83 -1.86
N SER A 127 -16.69 -3.24 -2.53
CA SER A 127 -17.70 -4.22 -2.16
C SER A 127 -17.18 -5.54 -1.56
N GLU A 128 -18.06 -6.24 -0.85
CA GLU A 128 -17.86 -7.57 -0.25
C GLU A 128 -17.29 -8.64 -1.20
N GLN A 129 -17.51 -8.49 -2.52
CA GLN A 129 -16.99 -9.39 -3.54
C GLN A 129 -15.48 -9.25 -3.79
N LYS A 130 -14.86 -8.12 -3.37
CA LYS A 130 -13.43 -7.86 -3.51
C LYS A 130 -12.93 -7.18 -2.23
N PRO A 131 -12.73 -7.92 -1.15
CA PRO A 131 -12.37 -7.33 0.14
C PRO A 131 -10.98 -6.71 0.06
N THR A 132 -10.97 -5.40 -0.19
CA THR A 132 -9.76 -4.59 -0.30
C THR A 132 -9.98 -3.29 0.45
N VAL A 133 -9.04 -2.93 1.30
CA VAL A 133 -9.00 -1.60 1.92
C VAL A 133 -8.18 -0.69 1.03
N TYR A 134 -8.78 0.42 0.60
CA TYR A 134 -8.14 1.42 -0.24
C TYR A 134 -8.09 2.78 0.43
N TYR A 135 -6.94 3.41 0.31
CA TYR A 135 -6.72 4.80 0.69
C TYR A 135 -6.09 5.55 -0.47
N LEU A 136 -6.80 6.53 -0.99
CA LEU A 136 -6.42 7.24 -2.20
C LEU A 136 -6.10 8.70 -1.92
N SER A 137 -4.93 9.17 -2.34
CA SER A 137 -4.60 10.59 -2.47
C SER A 137 -4.08 10.89 -3.87
N LYS A 138 -3.88 12.17 -4.21
CA LYS A 138 -3.34 12.56 -5.53
C LYS A 138 -1.91 12.06 -5.78
N SER A 139 -1.13 11.86 -4.73
CA SER A 139 0.29 11.54 -4.82
C SER A 139 0.64 10.13 -4.37
N ARG A 140 -0.26 9.47 -3.65
CA ARG A 140 0.00 8.18 -3.00
C ARG A 140 -1.30 7.41 -2.79
N HIS A 141 -1.27 6.10 -3.08
CA HIS A 141 -2.33 5.17 -2.70
C HIS A 141 -1.75 4.17 -1.72
N ALA A 142 -2.53 3.75 -0.73
CA ALA A 142 -2.22 2.60 0.09
C ALA A 142 -3.38 1.60 0.01
N GLN A 143 -3.07 0.32 -0.07
CA GLN A 143 -4.08 -0.73 -0.16
C GLN A 143 -3.66 -1.97 0.59
N PHE A 144 -4.67 -2.73 1.05
CA PHE A 144 -4.50 -4.01 1.69
C PHE A 144 -5.54 -4.99 1.14
N TYR A 145 -5.09 -6.17 0.72
CA TYR A 145 -5.93 -7.19 0.09
C TYR A 145 -5.28 -8.58 0.12
N ARG A 146 -6.08 -9.62 -0.15
CA ARG A 146 -5.59 -10.97 -0.42
C ARG A 146 -5.33 -11.18 -1.90
N LYS A 147 -4.16 -11.72 -2.22
CA LYS A 147 -3.69 -11.86 -3.61
C LYS A 147 -4.49 -12.92 -4.38
N ASP A 148 -4.83 -14.04 -3.76
CA ASP A 148 -5.67 -15.08 -4.35
C ASP A 148 -7.07 -14.54 -4.73
N LEU A 149 -7.71 -13.77 -3.84
CA LEU A 149 -9.02 -13.16 -4.11
C LEU A 149 -8.93 -12.08 -5.21
N GLU A 150 -7.83 -11.35 -5.28
CA GLU A 150 -7.58 -10.39 -6.36
C GLU A 150 -7.46 -11.10 -7.71
N ARG A 151 -6.73 -12.23 -7.78
CA ARG A 151 -6.58 -13.02 -9.00
C ARG A 151 -7.90 -13.61 -9.46
N MET A 152 -8.63 -14.26 -8.56
CA MET A 152 -9.99 -14.78 -8.84
C MET A 152 -10.92 -13.69 -9.38
N ALA A 153 -10.87 -12.50 -8.80
CA ALA A 153 -11.69 -11.36 -9.24
C ALA A 153 -11.31 -10.79 -10.61
N LYS A 154 -10.17 -11.19 -11.15
CA LYS A 154 -9.66 -10.83 -12.48
C LYS A 154 -9.71 -12.00 -13.48
N ASP A 155 -10.34 -13.11 -13.10
CA ASP A 155 -10.38 -14.35 -13.87
C ASP A 155 -8.98 -14.88 -14.24
N LEU A 156 -8.01 -14.69 -13.33
CA LEU A 156 -6.64 -15.16 -13.49
C LEU A 156 -6.39 -16.41 -12.63
N PRO A 157 -5.56 -17.35 -13.09
CA PRO A 157 -5.22 -18.53 -12.30
C PRO A 157 -4.50 -18.11 -11.02
N VAL A 158 -4.90 -18.69 -9.89
CA VAL A 158 -4.25 -18.50 -8.59
C VAL A 158 -3.04 -19.43 -8.52
N ARG A 159 -1.88 -18.88 -8.17
CA ARG A 159 -0.66 -19.66 -7.94
C ARG A 159 -0.67 -20.21 -6.50
N GLU A 160 -0.04 -21.33 -6.27
CA GLU A 160 0.01 -21.95 -4.94
C GLU A 160 0.56 -21.00 -3.86
N VAL A 161 1.62 -20.27 -4.17
CA VAL A 161 2.23 -19.27 -3.29
C VAL A 161 1.35 -18.05 -3.01
N GLU A 162 0.26 -17.87 -3.75
CA GLU A 162 -0.66 -16.75 -3.57
C GLU A 162 -1.85 -17.10 -2.66
N ILE A 163 -2.02 -18.39 -2.34
CA ILE A 163 -3.12 -18.85 -1.47
C ILE A 163 -2.91 -18.27 -0.07
N ASN A 164 -3.92 -17.52 0.42
CA ASN A 164 -3.88 -16.82 1.70
C ASN A 164 -2.77 -15.77 1.83
N LEU A 165 -2.11 -15.40 0.73
CA LEU A 165 -1.13 -14.33 0.71
C LEU A 165 -1.85 -12.97 0.78
N CYS A 166 -1.62 -12.26 1.85
CA CYS A 166 -2.06 -10.88 2.05
C CYS A 166 -0.97 -9.92 1.58
N ARG A 167 -1.39 -8.81 1.00
CA ARG A 167 -0.50 -7.77 0.52
C ARG A 167 -0.91 -6.40 1.06
N GLN A 168 0.02 -5.75 1.73
CA GLN A 168 0.02 -4.31 1.93
C GLN A 168 0.81 -3.68 0.78
N GLU A 169 0.24 -2.68 0.12
CA GLU A 169 0.88 -2.02 -1.02
C GLU A 169 0.78 -0.49 -0.87
N VAL A 170 1.87 0.20 -1.18
CA VAL A 170 1.91 1.66 -1.23
C VAL A 170 2.37 2.08 -2.62
N GLN A 171 1.48 2.69 -3.38
CA GLN A 171 1.75 3.21 -4.72
C GLN A 171 2.18 4.67 -4.62
N CYS A 172 3.36 4.98 -5.10
CA CYS A 172 3.90 6.33 -5.19
C CYS A 172 3.79 6.84 -6.61
N HIS A 173 2.97 7.86 -6.83
CA HIS A 173 2.76 8.49 -8.14
C HIS A 173 3.77 9.62 -8.39
N ALA A 174 3.85 10.09 -9.64
CA ALA A 174 4.81 11.09 -10.11
C ALA A 174 4.95 12.32 -9.20
N ALA A 175 3.85 12.82 -8.61
CA ALA A 175 3.90 13.95 -7.68
C ALA A 175 4.66 13.62 -6.39
N ARG A 176 4.51 12.39 -5.86
CA ARG A 176 5.25 11.92 -4.69
C ARG A 176 6.73 11.70 -5.04
N ILE A 177 7.00 11.08 -6.18
CA ILE A 177 8.35 10.86 -6.69
C ILE A 177 9.09 12.20 -6.84
N LYS A 178 8.44 13.22 -7.42
CA LYS A 178 9.01 14.58 -7.53
C LYS A 178 9.32 15.20 -6.17
N TYR A 179 8.44 15.06 -5.20
CA TYR A 179 8.67 15.54 -3.82
C TYR A 179 9.90 14.88 -3.21
N MET A 180 10.03 13.57 -3.33
CA MET A 180 11.11 12.82 -2.73
C MET A 180 12.47 13.06 -3.39
N LYS A 181 12.51 13.21 -4.71
CA LYS A 181 13.73 13.65 -5.38
C LYS A 181 14.28 14.92 -4.75
N ARG A 182 13.42 15.84 -4.39
CA ARG A 182 13.80 17.10 -3.74
C ARG A 182 14.21 16.91 -2.28
N GLU A 183 13.46 16.09 -1.54
CA GLU A 183 13.65 15.90 -0.10
C GLU A 183 14.90 15.09 0.24
N TYR A 184 15.14 14.03 -0.51
CA TYR A 184 16.24 13.09 -0.25
C TYR A 184 17.42 13.24 -1.23
N GLY A 185 17.40 14.25 -2.09
CA GLY A 185 18.45 14.45 -3.09
C GLY A 185 18.63 13.28 -4.07
N LEU A 186 17.59 12.45 -4.24
CA LEU A 186 17.67 11.24 -5.05
C LEU A 186 17.88 11.59 -6.52
N VAL A 187 18.96 11.09 -7.07
CA VAL A 187 19.34 11.24 -8.49
C VAL A 187 18.34 10.44 -9.36
N ARG A 188 18.39 10.65 -10.68
CA ARG A 188 17.46 10.06 -11.67
C ARG A 188 17.46 8.53 -11.71
N ASP A 189 18.49 7.87 -11.18
CA ASP A 189 18.63 6.42 -11.22
C ASP A 189 17.53 5.76 -10.38
N TRP A 190 16.65 5.06 -11.09
CA TRP A 190 15.52 4.34 -10.48
C TRP A 190 15.97 3.28 -9.46
N GLU A 191 17.19 2.79 -9.58
CA GLU A 191 17.83 1.85 -8.66
C GLU A 191 17.88 2.38 -7.23
N ASN A 192 18.08 3.70 -7.06
CA ASN A 192 18.04 4.35 -5.74
C ASN A 192 16.65 4.30 -5.07
N TRP A 193 15.62 3.93 -5.81
CA TRP A 193 14.25 3.79 -5.32
C TRP A 193 13.88 2.35 -4.98
N VAL A 194 14.72 1.41 -5.37
CA VAL A 194 14.46 -0.03 -5.27
C VAL A 194 15.35 -0.64 -4.19
N THR A 195 15.55 0.08 -3.09
CA THR A 195 16.33 -0.41 -1.96
C THR A 195 15.41 -0.86 -0.83
N PRO A 196 15.85 -1.81 0.02
CA PRO A 196 15.10 -2.23 1.21
C PRO A 196 14.75 -1.05 2.13
N GLU A 197 15.64 -0.07 2.26
CA GLU A 197 15.44 1.13 3.07
C GLU A 197 14.30 1.99 2.52
N MET A 198 14.27 2.19 1.19
CA MET A 198 13.19 2.93 0.54
C MET A 198 11.86 2.19 0.63
N GLU A 199 11.86 0.86 0.49
CA GLU A 199 10.68 0.04 0.69
C GLU A 199 10.16 0.17 2.12
N ALA A 200 11.02 0.02 3.13
CA ALA A 200 10.65 0.18 4.53
C ALA A 200 10.13 1.59 4.84
N GLU A 201 10.81 2.63 4.36
CA GLU A 201 10.38 4.03 4.52
C GLU A 201 8.97 4.24 3.95
N TYR A 202 8.71 3.72 2.74
CA TYR A 202 7.40 3.90 2.09
C TYR A 202 6.28 3.12 2.71
N LEU A 203 6.52 1.88 3.08
CA LEU A 203 5.52 1.07 3.76
C LEU A 203 5.15 1.69 5.11
N THR A 204 6.12 2.30 5.82
CA THR A 204 5.84 3.04 7.06
C THR A 204 5.06 4.32 6.84
N THR A 205 5.12 4.95 5.66
CA THR A 205 4.28 6.11 5.36
C THR A 205 2.78 5.78 5.33
N ALA A 206 2.42 4.51 5.30
CA ALA A 206 1.04 4.04 5.44
C ALA A 206 0.60 3.88 6.91
N GLU A 207 1.50 4.05 7.89
CA GLU A 207 1.19 3.96 9.33
C GLU A 207 -0.04 4.80 9.72
N PRO A 208 -0.21 6.05 9.28
CA PRO A 208 -1.41 6.81 9.59
C PRO A 208 -2.71 6.20 9.04
N VAL A 209 -2.60 5.30 8.06
CA VAL A 209 -3.73 4.60 7.44
C VAL A 209 -4.07 3.32 8.20
N PHE A 210 -3.06 2.49 8.44
CA PHE A 210 -3.25 1.17 9.04
C PHE A 210 -3.13 1.20 10.57
N LEU A 211 -2.63 2.30 11.12
CA LEU A 211 -2.45 2.56 12.54
C LEU A 211 -1.53 1.54 13.25
N SER A 212 -0.82 2.01 14.24
CA SER A 212 0.07 1.17 15.04
C SER A 212 -0.69 0.44 16.16
N GLY A 213 -0.07 -0.57 16.73
CA GLY A 213 -0.60 -1.40 17.80
C GLY A 213 -1.35 -2.62 17.28
N ASP A 214 -1.41 -3.65 18.10
CA ASP A 214 -2.10 -4.89 17.79
C ASP A 214 -3.62 -4.73 17.92
N PHE A 215 -4.35 -5.55 17.17
CA PHE A 215 -5.81 -5.53 17.18
C PHE A 215 -6.34 -6.45 18.26
N TYR A 216 -7.10 -5.89 19.19
CA TYR A 216 -7.76 -6.59 20.29
C TYR A 216 -9.28 -6.46 20.18
N SER A 217 -10.01 -7.39 20.80
CA SER A 217 -11.41 -7.15 21.14
C SER A 217 -11.53 -5.94 22.06
N MET A 218 -12.73 -5.37 22.19
CA MET A 218 -12.95 -4.23 23.09
C MET A 218 -12.53 -4.58 24.53
N ASP A 219 -12.90 -5.75 25.03
CA ASP A 219 -12.56 -6.19 26.38
C ASP A 219 -11.05 -6.34 26.55
N GLY A 220 -10.36 -7.00 25.59
CA GLY A 220 -8.91 -7.16 25.65
C GLY A 220 -8.15 -5.82 25.60
N ALA A 221 -8.62 -4.86 24.79
CA ALA A 221 -8.05 -3.51 24.76
C ALA A 221 -8.27 -2.76 26.08
N VAL A 222 -9.46 -2.88 26.68
CA VAL A 222 -9.77 -2.28 27.98
C VAL A 222 -8.91 -2.88 29.09
N ASP A 223 -8.72 -4.20 29.12
CA ASP A 223 -7.88 -4.87 30.11
C ASP A 223 -6.44 -4.35 30.08
N ILE A 224 -5.85 -4.18 28.88
CA ILE A 224 -4.52 -3.60 28.72
C ILE A 224 -4.47 -2.16 29.24
N ILE A 225 -5.47 -1.34 28.90
CA ILE A 225 -5.56 0.04 29.36
C ILE A 225 -5.67 0.08 30.90
N GLN A 226 -6.50 -0.78 31.50
CA GLN A 226 -6.67 -0.81 32.96
C GLN A 226 -5.44 -1.31 33.69
N ALA A 227 -4.69 -2.25 33.14
CA ALA A 227 -3.43 -2.75 33.70
C ALA A 227 -2.25 -1.75 33.56
N SER A 228 -2.37 -0.73 32.70
CA SER A 228 -1.32 0.24 32.45
C SER A 228 -1.03 1.19 33.63
N GLY A 229 0.11 1.85 33.62
CA GLY A 229 0.47 2.91 34.58
C GLY A 229 -0.22 4.27 34.36
N LEU A 230 -1.21 4.36 33.47
CA LEU A 230 -1.93 5.60 33.19
C LEU A 230 -2.82 6.04 34.37
N THR A 231 -3.08 7.35 34.45
CA THR A 231 -4.02 7.88 35.47
C THR A 231 -5.46 7.39 35.19
N PRO A 232 -6.33 7.28 36.22
CA PRO A 232 -7.71 6.88 36.04
C PRO A 232 -8.47 7.73 34.99
N CYS A 233 -8.18 9.02 34.94
CA CYS A 233 -8.76 9.93 33.96
C CYS A 233 -8.35 9.55 32.52
N HIS A 234 -7.08 9.25 32.27
CA HIS A 234 -6.62 8.82 30.94
C HIS A 234 -7.18 7.44 30.57
N LYS A 235 -7.20 6.48 31.50
CA LYS A 235 -7.81 5.15 31.30
C LYS A 235 -9.27 5.27 30.83
N LYS A 236 -10.07 6.06 31.57
CA LYS A 236 -11.46 6.32 31.18
C LYS A 236 -11.56 6.93 29.78
N ARG A 237 -10.78 7.99 29.50
CA ARG A 237 -10.83 8.68 28.19
C ARG A 237 -10.44 7.79 27.01
N LEU A 238 -9.43 6.92 27.19
CA LEU A 238 -9.04 5.97 26.15
C LEU A 238 -10.15 4.93 25.91
N THR A 239 -10.74 4.37 26.97
CA THR A 239 -11.87 3.43 26.86
C THR A 239 -13.08 4.08 26.17
N ASP A 240 -13.45 5.31 26.57
CA ASP A 240 -14.52 6.06 25.92
C ASP A 240 -14.24 6.30 24.43
N MET A 241 -12.99 6.63 24.08
CA MET A 241 -12.58 6.83 22.69
C MET A 241 -12.69 5.54 21.86
N LEU A 242 -12.27 4.39 22.40
CA LEU A 242 -12.43 3.10 21.71
C LEU A 242 -13.91 2.77 21.48
N ALA A 243 -14.77 3.02 22.47
CA ALA A 243 -16.22 2.81 22.35
C ALA A 243 -16.84 3.70 21.25
N VAL A 244 -16.42 4.97 21.14
CA VAL A 244 -16.85 5.88 20.07
C VAL A 244 -16.42 5.37 18.70
N ILE A 245 -15.19 4.85 18.56
CA ILE A 245 -14.71 4.29 17.28
C ILE A 245 -15.48 3.02 16.93
N GLN A 246 -15.71 2.12 17.90
CA GLN A 246 -16.38 0.84 17.68
C GLN A 246 -17.86 1.01 17.29
N SER A 247 -18.57 1.97 17.90
CA SER A 247 -19.97 2.26 17.59
C SER A 247 -20.18 3.02 16.28
N GLY A 248 -19.15 3.73 15.82
CA GLY A 248 -19.17 4.52 14.60
C GLY A 248 -17.97 4.20 13.72
N THR A 249 -17.15 5.21 13.48
CA THR A 249 -15.83 5.11 12.83
C THR A 249 -14.91 6.13 13.50
N MET A 250 -13.63 6.15 13.16
CA MET A 250 -12.73 7.22 13.59
C MET A 250 -13.22 8.63 13.25
N ASP A 251 -14.13 8.78 12.29
CA ASP A 251 -14.75 10.09 11.99
C ASP A 251 -15.63 10.61 13.13
N ALA A 252 -16.19 9.73 13.95
CA ALA A 252 -16.98 10.10 15.12
C ALA A 252 -16.13 10.83 16.19
N LEU A 253 -14.82 10.65 16.18
CA LEU A 253 -13.91 11.35 17.11
C LEU A 253 -13.94 12.85 16.96
N LYS A 254 -14.36 13.39 15.81
CA LYS A 254 -14.48 14.84 15.60
C LYS A 254 -15.46 15.51 16.56
N GLY A 255 -16.51 14.78 16.95
CA GLY A 255 -17.46 15.26 17.95
C GLY A 255 -17.03 14.93 19.38
N TYR A 256 -16.02 14.08 19.55
CA TYR A 256 -15.57 13.62 20.87
C TYR A 256 -14.54 14.54 21.52
N ALA A 257 -13.54 15.01 20.74
CA ALA A 257 -12.47 15.86 21.28
C ALA A 257 -11.79 16.69 20.17
N SER A 258 -10.94 17.64 20.61
CA SER A 258 -10.08 18.41 19.68
C SER A 258 -9.08 17.49 18.96
N ARG A 259 -8.63 17.91 17.77
CA ARG A 259 -7.64 17.18 16.99
C ARG A 259 -6.37 16.83 17.79
N ASN A 260 -5.85 17.78 18.56
CA ASN A 260 -4.63 17.58 19.35
C ASN A 260 -4.86 16.57 20.47
N THR A 261 -6.03 16.59 21.10
CA THR A 261 -6.43 15.62 22.13
C THR A 261 -6.54 14.22 21.53
N ILE A 262 -7.16 14.09 20.35
CA ILE A 262 -7.26 12.81 19.63
C ILE A 262 -5.87 12.27 19.31
N LEU A 263 -4.97 13.08 18.76
CA LEU A 263 -3.60 12.66 18.45
C LEU A 263 -2.84 12.20 19.71
N LYS A 264 -2.97 12.93 20.82
CA LYS A 264 -2.39 12.52 22.11
C LYS A 264 -2.89 11.13 22.54
N TYR A 265 -4.20 10.87 22.45
CA TYR A 265 -4.75 9.58 22.84
C TYR A 265 -4.37 8.45 21.89
N LEU A 266 -4.27 8.72 20.58
CA LEU A 266 -3.75 7.74 19.63
C LEU A 266 -2.29 7.38 19.91
N THR A 267 -1.46 8.36 20.32
CA THR A 267 -0.09 8.09 20.78
C THR A 267 -0.08 7.22 22.03
N MET A 268 -0.90 7.51 23.03
CA MET A 268 -1.00 6.68 24.24
C MET A 268 -1.41 5.24 23.93
N LEU A 269 -2.36 5.02 23.02
CA LEU A 269 -2.74 3.67 22.59
C LEU A 269 -1.59 2.97 21.88
N LYS A 270 -0.87 3.70 21.01
CA LYS A 270 0.33 3.18 20.34
C LYS A 270 1.39 2.74 21.36
N ASP A 271 1.65 3.55 22.39
CA ASP A 271 2.62 3.25 23.45
C ASP A 271 2.21 2.00 24.27
N LEU A 272 0.91 1.71 24.37
CA LEU A 272 0.36 0.49 24.95
C LEU A 272 0.30 -0.69 23.97
N ASN A 273 0.76 -0.52 22.74
CA ASN A 273 0.62 -1.49 21.64
C ASN A 273 -0.85 -1.88 21.35
N VAL A 274 -1.78 -0.96 21.52
CA VAL A 274 -3.22 -1.15 21.27
C VAL A 274 -3.62 -0.37 20.02
N ASN A 275 -4.12 -1.07 18.99
CA ASN A 275 -4.70 -0.41 17.83
C ASN A 275 -6.06 0.22 18.23
N PRO A 276 -6.35 1.44 17.82
CA PRO A 276 -7.63 2.08 18.14
C PRO A 276 -8.86 1.41 17.50
N LEU A 277 -8.63 0.54 16.48
CA LEU A 277 -9.69 -0.24 15.84
C LEU A 277 -9.85 -1.56 16.61
N THR A 278 -10.98 -1.76 17.26
CA THR A 278 -11.22 -2.96 18.04
C THR A 278 -11.95 -4.03 17.24
N ILE A 279 -11.59 -5.29 17.45
CA ILE A 279 -12.23 -6.45 16.82
C ILE A 279 -13.67 -6.56 17.35
N LYS A 280 -14.64 -6.63 16.44
CA LYS A 280 -16.04 -6.91 16.79
C LYS A 280 -16.20 -8.39 17.10
N THR A 281 -16.82 -8.69 18.24
CA THR A 281 -16.99 -10.06 18.72
C THR A 281 -18.33 -10.70 18.32
N ASN A 282 -19.20 -9.98 17.60
CA ASN A 282 -20.46 -10.52 17.13
C ASN A 282 -20.23 -11.62 16.07
N PHE A 283 -21.05 -12.68 16.11
CA PHE A 283 -20.92 -13.88 15.27
C PHE A 283 -20.87 -13.56 13.76
N GLU A 284 -21.64 -12.59 13.31
CA GLU A 284 -21.69 -12.20 11.88
C GLU A 284 -20.33 -11.78 11.32
N ASN A 285 -19.58 -11.00 12.07
CA ASN A 285 -18.30 -10.43 11.65
C ASN A 285 -17.10 -11.28 12.09
N ASN A 286 -17.28 -12.11 13.11
CA ASN A 286 -16.24 -12.90 13.76
C ASN A 286 -16.76 -14.28 14.18
N PRO A 287 -17.12 -15.15 13.23
CA PRO A 287 -17.71 -16.45 13.54
C PRO A 287 -16.76 -17.39 14.30
N CYS A 288 -15.46 -17.13 14.26
CA CYS A 288 -14.43 -17.93 14.93
C CYS A 288 -14.04 -17.40 16.32
N GLY A 289 -14.67 -16.33 16.80
CA GLY A 289 -14.40 -15.78 18.13
C GLY A 289 -12.97 -15.22 18.30
N ILE A 290 -12.34 -14.74 17.24
CA ILE A 290 -10.98 -14.16 17.28
C ILE A 290 -11.02 -12.88 18.14
N THR A 291 -10.21 -12.84 19.19
CA THR A 291 -10.12 -11.68 20.12
C THR A 291 -8.82 -10.89 20.00
N TYR A 292 -7.86 -11.43 19.23
CA TYR A 292 -6.55 -10.83 19.05
C TYR A 292 -6.01 -11.13 17.63
N ILE A 293 -5.41 -10.10 17.00
CA ILE A 293 -4.62 -10.23 15.79
C ILE A 293 -3.38 -9.34 15.95
N ALA A 294 -2.18 -9.95 15.90
CA ALA A 294 -0.94 -9.18 15.85
C ALA A 294 -0.95 -8.29 14.60
N ASN A 295 -0.58 -7.02 14.75
CA ASN A 295 -0.59 -6.08 13.63
C ASN A 295 0.37 -6.54 12.54
N PRO A 296 -0.10 -6.91 11.35
CA PRO A 296 0.76 -7.42 10.30
C PRO A 296 1.50 -6.33 9.52
N PHE A 297 1.05 -5.07 9.60
CA PHE A 297 1.46 -3.99 8.70
C PHE A 297 2.84 -3.38 8.99
N PHE A 298 3.46 -3.68 10.13
CA PHE A 298 4.70 -2.99 10.56
C PHE A 298 5.83 -3.93 10.98
N LYS A 299 5.73 -5.21 10.65
CA LYS A 299 6.79 -6.18 10.94
C LYS A 299 8.08 -5.93 10.15
N CYS A 300 8.05 -5.04 9.15
CA CYS A 300 9.23 -4.63 8.38
C CYS A 300 10.21 -3.75 9.19
N LYS A 301 9.90 -3.34 10.42
CA LYS A 301 10.79 -2.50 11.25
C LYS A 301 11.95 -3.25 11.90
N GLY A 302 12.16 -4.50 11.56
CA GLY A 302 13.20 -5.38 12.10
C GLY A 302 14.33 -5.69 11.11
N ILE A 303 14.69 -4.72 10.23
CA ILE A 303 15.94 -4.75 9.46
C ILE A 303 16.89 -3.73 10.05
#